data_23b14c279021c351a3d1190547ecc74b
#
_entry.id   23b14c279021c351a3d1190547ecc74b
#
_cell.length_a   1.000
_cell.length_b   1.000
_cell.length_c   1.000
_cell.angle_alpha   90.00
_cell.angle_beta   90.00
_cell.angle_gamma   90.00
#
_symmetry.space_group_name_H-M   'P 1'
#
loop_
_entity.id
_entity.type
_entity.pdbx_description
1 polymer ?
#
loop_
_entity_poly.entity_id
_entity_poly.type
_entity_poly.pdbx_seq_one_letter_code
_entity_poly.pdbx_strand_id
1 'polypeptide(L)'
;MRFKDGAEFYTVEQLSPRREKTPEGFLLCKDVPISRVGEFDYTPLETGIAGKGGKVVMSRSEAELFKPETMASFEGKPVVIGHGQFADPDNWRKISIGHVQNVRRGEGDQSSLLLADLLLQDAEGIRLVEDGRLTEVSCGYDAKAIDDGDGRGHQEGIVGNHLALVEKAR
;
A
#
# COMPACT_ATOMS: atom_id res chain seq x y z
N MET A 1 3.76 16.15 -1.71
CA MET A 1 2.85 16.91 -2.59
C MET A 1 1.63 16.05 -2.87
N ARG A 2 0.45 16.51 -2.52
CA ARG A 2 -0.78 15.81 -2.91
C ARG A 2 -1.15 16.25 -4.32
N PHE A 3 -1.56 15.30 -5.14
CA PHE A 3 -2.11 15.64 -6.45
C PHE A 3 -3.50 16.27 -6.26
N LYS A 4 -3.74 17.43 -6.87
CA LYS A 4 -4.99 18.22 -6.69
C LYS A 4 -6.27 17.47 -7.05
N ASP A 5 -6.15 16.43 -7.88
CA ASP A 5 -7.29 15.67 -8.40
C ASP A 5 -7.23 14.18 -8.01
N GLY A 6 -6.33 13.81 -7.09
CA GLY A 6 -6.15 12.42 -6.65
C GLY A 6 -7.04 12.06 -5.46
N ALA A 7 -7.58 10.85 -5.48
CA ALA A 7 -8.20 10.23 -4.32
C ALA A 7 -7.16 9.41 -3.57
N GLU A 8 -7.26 9.39 -2.24
CA GLU A 8 -6.40 8.58 -1.37
C GLU A 8 -7.02 7.18 -1.22
N PHE A 9 -6.23 6.17 -1.53
CA PHE A 9 -6.68 4.78 -1.46
C PHE A 9 -5.81 3.96 -0.51
N TYR A 10 -6.41 2.91 0.05
CA TYR A 10 -5.75 1.94 0.92
C TYR A 10 -6.15 0.52 0.51
N THR A 11 -5.18 -0.39 0.56
CA THR A 11 -5.41 -1.83 0.38
C THR A 11 -4.72 -2.60 1.49
N VAL A 12 -5.34 -3.67 1.96
CA VAL A 12 -4.82 -4.49 3.05
C VAL A 12 -4.38 -5.85 2.52
N GLU A 13 -3.16 -6.25 2.85
CA GLU A 13 -2.57 -7.53 2.54
C GLU A 13 -1.89 -8.12 3.78
N GLN A 14 -1.55 -9.40 3.74
CA GLN A 14 -0.85 -10.05 4.86
C GLN A 14 0.65 -9.85 4.77
N LEU A 15 1.28 -9.54 5.90
CA LEU A 15 2.72 -9.50 5.99
C LEU A 15 3.31 -10.89 5.77
N SER A 16 4.27 -10.99 4.86
CA SER A 16 4.94 -12.25 4.52
C SER A 16 5.66 -12.86 5.75
N PRO A 17 5.68 -14.20 5.89
CA PRO A 17 6.46 -14.86 6.94
C PRO A 17 7.97 -14.89 6.65
N ARG A 18 8.41 -14.54 5.45
CA ARG A 18 9.84 -14.58 5.06
C ARG A 18 10.56 -13.35 5.61
N ARG A 19 11.38 -13.57 6.64
CA ARG A 19 12.06 -12.50 7.37
C ARG A 19 13.52 -12.87 7.63
N GLU A 20 14.39 -11.86 7.53
CA GLU A 20 15.82 -11.98 7.80
C GLU A 20 16.26 -10.83 8.69
N LYS A 21 17.13 -11.11 9.67
CA LYS A 21 17.82 -10.08 10.47
C LYS A 21 19.09 -9.65 9.73
N THR A 22 19.31 -8.34 9.62
CA THR A 22 20.58 -7.82 9.15
C THR A 22 21.63 -7.87 10.27
N PRO A 23 22.93 -7.77 9.96
CA PRO A 23 23.99 -7.80 10.99
C PRO A 23 23.83 -6.73 12.08
N GLU A 24 23.34 -5.53 11.74
CA GLU A 24 23.09 -4.44 12.69
C GLU A 24 21.75 -4.57 13.43
N GLY A 25 20.92 -5.57 13.09
CA GLY A 25 19.69 -5.85 13.79
C GLY A 25 18.42 -5.30 13.15
N PHE A 26 18.49 -4.77 11.92
CA PHE A 26 17.29 -4.42 11.15
C PHE A 26 16.56 -5.69 10.72
N LEU A 27 15.27 -5.56 10.45
CA LEU A 27 14.44 -6.68 9.99
C LEU A 27 14.06 -6.48 8.53
N LEU A 28 14.49 -7.41 7.67
CA LEU A 28 14.09 -7.45 6.27
C LEU A 28 12.92 -8.41 6.10
N CYS A 29 11.74 -7.87 5.77
CA CYS A 29 10.56 -8.65 5.42
C CYS A 29 10.54 -8.81 3.90
N LYS A 30 10.61 -10.04 3.41
CA LYS A 30 10.75 -10.34 1.98
C LYS A 30 9.45 -10.79 1.35
N ASP A 31 9.30 -10.52 0.07
CA ASP A 31 8.17 -10.96 -0.76
C ASP A 31 6.81 -10.58 -0.16
N VAL A 32 6.72 -9.34 0.31
CA VAL A 32 5.48 -8.84 0.92
C VAL A 32 4.53 -8.36 -0.19
N PRO A 33 3.29 -8.90 -0.26
CA PRO A 33 2.30 -8.34 -1.16
C PRO A 33 1.87 -6.97 -0.65
N ILE A 34 2.02 -5.95 -1.47
CA ILE A 34 1.68 -4.57 -1.10
C ILE A 34 0.45 -4.04 -1.84
N SER A 35 0.08 -4.67 -2.95
CA SER A 35 -1.15 -4.37 -3.70
C SER A 35 -1.48 -5.52 -4.63
N ARG A 36 -2.68 -5.49 -5.21
CA ARG A 36 -3.13 -6.52 -6.15
C ARG A 36 -4.10 -5.97 -7.18
N VAL A 37 -4.17 -6.66 -8.31
CA VAL A 37 -5.20 -6.47 -9.33
C VAL A 37 -6.55 -6.94 -8.80
N GLY A 38 -7.63 -6.27 -9.15
CA GLY A 38 -8.96 -6.71 -8.78
C GLY A 38 -10.00 -5.60 -8.73
N GLU A 39 -11.12 -5.93 -8.13
CA GLU A 39 -12.21 -5.00 -7.84
C GLU A 39 -12.38 -4.88 -6.34
N PHE A 40 -12.59 -3.66 -5.86
CA PHE A 40 -12.65 -3.34 -4.43
C PHE A 40 -13.80 -2.39 -4.13
N ASP A 41 -14.41 -2.58 -2.98
CA ASP A 41 -15.51 -1.75 -2.54
C ASP A 41 -15.00 -0.51 -1.81
N TYR A 42 -15.50 0.64 -2.23
CA TYR A 42 -15.26 1.94 -1.61
C TYR A 42 -16.58 2.68 -1.39
N THR A 43 -16.52 3.78 -0.69
CA THR A 43 -17.67 4.66 -0.51
C THR A 43 -17.65 5.81 -1.52
N PRO A 44 -18.81 6.43 -1.82
CA PRO A 44 -18.84 7.64 -2.63
C PRO A 44 -17.97 8.78 -2.08
N LEU A 45 -17.83 8.87 -0.76
CA LEU A 45 -17.01 9.88 -0.12
C LEU A 45 -15.52 9.69 -0.42
N GLU A 46 -15.05 8.44 -0.43
CA GLU A 46 -13.65 8.11 -0.74
C GLU A 46 -13.29 8.37 -2.19
N THR A 47 -14.21 8.13 -3.10
CA THR A 47 -13.94 8.16 -4.55
C THR A 47 -14.42 9.42 -5.26
N GLY A 48 -15.37 10.15 -4.69
CA GLY A 48 -16.06 11.24 -5.36
C GLY A 48 -17.01 10.79 -6.47
N ILE A 49 -17.29 9.49 -6.56
CA ILE A 49 -18.18 8.89 -7.57
C ILE A 49 -19.53 8.60 -6.92
N ALA A 50 -20.61 8.84 -7.65
CA ALA A 50 -21.95 8.47 -7.20
C ALA A 50 -22.07 6.95 -7.07
N GLY A 51 -22.31 6.48 -5.85
CA GLY A 51 -22.44 5.07 -5.55
C GLY A 51 -23.81 4.50 -5.86
N LYS A 52 -23.91 3.17 -5.75
CA LYS A 52 -25.15 2.43 -5.81
C LYS A 52 -25.30 1.66 -4.51
N GLY A 53 -26.34 1.96 -3.74
CA GLY A 53 -26.51 1.37 -2.40
C GLY A 53 -25.40 1.76 -1.41
N GLY A 54 -24.86 2.99 -1.51
CA GLY A 54 -23.80 3.48 -0.64
C GLY A 54 -22.40 2.92 -0.95
N LYS A 55 -22.24 2.25 -2.09
CA LYS A 55 -21.02 1.56 -2.48
C LYS A 55 -20.60 1.94 -3.89
N VAL A 56 -19.27 2.05 -4.11
CA VAL A 56 -18.66 2.18 -5.43
C VAL A 56 -17.69 1.01 -5.60
N VAL A 57 -17.84 0.25 -6.68
CA VAL A 57 -16.89 -0.82 -7.03
C VAL A 57 -15.80 -0.23 -7.91
N MET A 58 -14.59 -0.19 -7.40
CA MET A 58 -13.41 0.34 -8.12
C MET A 58 -12.55 -0.80 -8.63
N SER A 59 -12.25 -0.77 -9.92
CA SER A 59 -11.30 -1.71 -10.49
C SER A 59 -9.88 -1.15 -10.49
N ARG A 60 -8.92 -2.04 -10.26
CA ARG A 60 -7.49 -1.79 -10.38
C ARG A 60 -6.95 -2.80 -11.37
N SER A 61 -6.62 -2.34 -12.57
CA SER A 61 -6.19 -3.19 -13.68
C SER A 61 -4.72 -3.54 -13.64
N GLU A 62 -4.33 -4.61 -14.32
CA GLU A 62 -2.92 -4.96 -14.55
C GLU A 62 -2.18 -3.81 -15.22
N ALA A 63 -2.79 -3.20 -16.24
CA ALA A 63 -2.17 -2.12 -17.01
C ALA A 63 -1.80 -0.92 -16.13
N GLU A 64 -2.61 -0.61 -15.12
CA GLU A 64 -2.36 0.50 -14.21
C GLU A 64 -1.41 0.10 -13.07
N LEU A 65 -1.63 -1.04 -12.43
CA LEU A 65 -0.85 -1.42 -11.25
C LEU A 65 0.62 -1.71 -11.60
N PHE A 66 0.88 -2.36 -12.74
CA PHE A 66 2.23 -2.77 -13.13
C PHE A 66 2.91 -1.82 -14.12
N LYS A 67 2.39 -0.61 -14.30
CA LYS A 67 3.14 0.43 -15.02
C LYS A 67 4.49 0.65 -14.36
N PRO A 68 5.57 0.80 -15.12
CA PRO A 68 6.88 1.11 -14.55
C PRO A 68 6.87 2.32 -13.62
N GLU A 69 6.14 3.37 -13.96
CA GLU A 69 6.01 4.59 -13.14
C GLU A 69 5.30 4.32 -11.82
N THR A 70 4.26 3.48 -11.83
CA THR A 70 3.52 3.09 -10.63
C THR A 70 4.39 2.26 -9.71
N MET A 71 5.06 1.23 -10.22
CA MET A 71 5.98 0.42 -9.41
C MET A 71 7.12 1.25 -8.84
N ALA A 72 7.72 2.12 -9.66
CA ALA A 72 8.79 3.02 -9.21
C ALA A 72 8.31 3.98 -8.12
N SER A 73 7.04 4.38 -8.13
CA SER A 73 6.50 5.31 -7.15
C SER A 73 6.46 4.75 -5.72
N PHE A 74 6.43 3.43 -5.57
CA PHE A 74 6.48 2.78 -4.25
C PHE A 74 7.92 2.61 -3.73
N GLU A 75 8.90 2.60 -4.62
CA GLU A 75 10.31 2.38 -4.24
C GLU A 75 10.80 3.48 -3.31
N GLY A 76 11.39 3.08 -2.18
CA GLY A 76 11.93 4.01 -1.19
C GLY A 76 10.90 4.72 -0.31
N LYS A 77 9.62 4.47 -0.50
CA LYS A 77 8.57 5.10 0.33
C LYS A 77 8.61 4.57 1.76
N PRO A 78 8.23 5.40 2.75
CA PRO A 78 8.32 4.99 4.14
C PRO A 78 7.34 3.89 4.51
N VAL A 79 7.79 2.99 5.38
CA VAL A 79 6.94 2.10 6.15
C VAL A 79 6.57 2.84 7.44
N VAL A 80 5.29 2.82 7.80
CA VAL A 80 4.75 3.51 8.98
C VAL A 80 3.90 2.55 9.82
N ILE A 81 3.60 2.90 11.05
CA ILE A 81 2.70 2.12 11.91
C ILE A 81 1.31 2.76 11.88
N GLY A 82 0.31 1.97 11.51
CA GLY A 82 -1.08 2.40 11.47
C GLY A 82 -1.39 3.42 10.36
N HIS A 83 -2.67 3.69 10.22
CA HIS A 83 -3.14 4.72 9.29
C HIS A 83 -3.19 6.06 10.01
N GLY A 84 -2.24 6.92 9.74
CA GLY A 84 -2.26 8.28 10.21
C GLY A 84 -2.53 9.24 9.06
N GLN A 85 -1.47 9.75 8.51
CA GLN A 85 -1.51 10.76 7.45
C GLN A 85 -0.59 10.33 6.32
N PHE A 86 -0.79 10.93 5.14
CA PHE A 86 0.15 10.73 4.04
C PHE A 86 1.53 11.30 4.42
N ALA A 87 2.56 10.58 4.00
CA ALA A 87 3.93 10.99 4.23
C ALA A 87 4.28 12.20 3.34
N ASP A 88 4.99 13.14 3.91
CA ASP A 88 5.54 14.30 3.24
C ASP A 88 6.89 14.70 3.89
N PRO A 89 7.62 15.68 3.33
CA PRO A 89 8.92 16.07 3.91
C PRO A 89 8.85 16.58 5.34
N ASP A 90 7.71 17.09 5.78
CA ASP A 90 7.56 17.66 7.13
C ASP A 90 7.33 16.58 8.20
N ASN A 91 6.68 15.46 7.84
CA ASN A 91 6.35 14.42 8.80
C ASN A 91 7.17 13.13 8.67
N TRP A 92 7.86 12.93 7.55
CA TRP A 92 8.57 11.69 7.26
C TRP A 92 9.47 11.21 8.40
N ARG A 93 10.26 12.11 8.95
CA ARG A 93 11.21 11.79 10.03
C ARG A 93 10.53 11.25 11.29
N LYS A 94 9.31 11.70 11.56
CA LYS A 94 8.54 11.30 12.73
C LYS A 94 7.85 9.94 12.56
N ILE A 95 7.38 9.64 11.35
CA ILE A 95 6.48 8.50 11.12
C ILE A 95 7.18 7.30 10.49
N SER A 96 8.34 7.48 9.85
CA SER A 96 9.03 6.40 9.17
C SER A 96 9.69 5.44 10.15
N ILE A 97 9.40 4.13 10.00
CA ILE A 97 10.07 3.06 10.73
C ILE A 97 10.94 2.20 9.81
N GLY A 98 10.95 2.49 8.54
CA GLY A 98 11.69 1.76 7.51
C GLY A 98 11.27 2.21 6.14
N HIS A 99 11.62 1.44 5.12
CA HIS A 99 11.26 1.79 3.75
C HIS A 99 10.97 0.57 2.88
N VAL A 100 10.27 0.84 1.79
CA VAL A 100 9.93 -0.13 0.75
C VAL A 100 11.07 -0.22 -0.26
N GLN A 101 11.46 -1.43 -0.63
CA GLN A 101 12.50 -1.67 -1.63
C GLN A 101 12.16 -2.88 -2.49
N ASN A 102 12.82 -2.97 -3.65
CA ASN A 102 12.71 -4.10 -4.57
C ASN A 102 11.26 -4.37 -4.98
N VAL A 103 10.58 -3.32 -5.43
CA VAL A 103 9.20 -3.39 -5.90
C VAL A 103 9.15 -4.12 -7.23
N ARG A 104 8.27 -5.12 -7.34
CA ARG A 104 8.18 -5.99 -8.51
C ARG A 104 6.81 -6.63 -8.63
N ARG A 105 6.46 -7.04 -9.84
CA ARG A 105 5.32 -7.92 -10.06
C ARG A 105 5.67 -9.33 -9.60
N GLY A 106 4.74 -10.01 -8.94
CA GLY A 106 4.86 -11.42 -8.62
C GLY A 106 4.82 -12.30 -9.86
N GLU A 107 5.29 -13.55 -9.73
CA GLU A 107 5.33 -14.53 -10.80
C GLU A 107 4.45 -15.74 -10.50
N GLY A 108 4.04 -16.49 -11.53
CA GLY A 108 3.22 -17.68 -11.36
C GLY A 108 1.89 -17.36 -10.64
N ASP A 109 1.62 -18.04 -9.56
CA ASP A 109 0.40 -17.86 -8.75
C ASP A 109 0.30 -16.47 -8.14
N GLN A 110 1.39 -15.72 -8.08
CA GLN A 110 1.45 -14.37 -7.55
C GLN A 110 1.45 -13.28 -8.64
N SER A 111 1.16 -13.62 -9.88
CA SER A 111 1.22 -12.68 -11.02
C SER A 111 0.20 -11.53 -10.95
N SER A 112 -0.80 -11.64 -10.09
CA SER A 112 -1.76 -10.56 -9.80
C SER A 112 -1.31 -9.64 -8.66
N LEU A 113 -0.18 -9.94 -8.01
CA LEU A 113 0.32 -9.22 -6.84
C LEU A 113 1.46 -8.29 -7.20
N LEU A 114 1.45 -7.11 -6.60
CA LEU A 114 2.63 -6.24 -6.51
C LEU A 114 3.36 -6.60 -5.22
N LEU A 115 4.61 -7.04 -5.35
CA LEU A 115 5.45 -7.46 -4.24
C LEU A 115 6.53 -6.44 -3.96
N ALA A 116 6.96 -6.38 -2.71
CA ALA A 116 8.13 -5.60 -2.30
C ALA A 116 8.80 -6.24 -1.09
N ASP A 117 10.02 -5.82 -0.81
CA ASP A 117 10.69 -6.12 0.44
C ASP A 117 10.61 -4.87 1.34
N LEU A 118 10.47 -5.08 2.64
CA LEU A 118 10.39 -4.00 3.62
C LEU A 118 11.58 -4.08 4.54
N LEU A 119 12.41 -3.03 4.58
CA LEU A 119 13.49 -2.94 5.55
C LEU A 119 13.01 -2.12 6.75
N LEU A 120 12.79 -2.79 7.87
CA LEU A 120 12.38 -2.15 9.13
C LEU A 120 13.62 -1.81 9.95
N GLN A 121 13.72 -0.55 10.35
CA GLN A 121 14.93 0.01 10.96
C GLN A 121 14.70 0.52 12.38
N ASP A 122 13.45 0.70 12.79
CA ASP A 122 13.06 1.16 14.11
C ASP A 122 12.88 0.00 15.08
N ALA A 123 13.48 0.08 16.26
CA ALA A 123 13.47 -1.00 17.25
C ALA A 123 12.06 -1.37 17.71
N GLU A 124 11.19 -0.38 17.94
CA GLU A 124 9.81 -0.64 18.35
C GLU A 124 9.00 -1.30 17.25
N GLY A 125 9.11 -0.80 16.02
CA GLY A 125 8.43 -1.39 14.86
C GLY A 125 8.83 -2.84 14.62
N ILE A 126 10.13 -3.13 14.72
CA ILE A 126 10.66 -4.50 14.60
C ILE A 126 10.05 -5.40 15.69
N ARG A 127 10.05 -4.95 16.93
CA ARG A 127 9.50 -5.72 18.05
C ARG A 127 8.02 -6.03 17.87
N LEU A 128 7.22 -5.07 17.40
CA LEU A 128 5.79 -5.27 17.17
C LEU A 128 5.50 -6.29 16.07
N VAL A 129 6.35 -6.33 15.05
CA VAL A 129 6.25 -7.36 13.99
C VAL A 129 6.66 -8.73 14.54
N GLU A 130 7.78 -8.81 15.24
CA GLU A 130 8.28 -10.07 15.80
C GLU A 130 7.33 -10.65 16.86
N ASP A 131 6.67 -9.81 17.63
CA ASP A 131 5.68 -10.21 18.63
C ASP A 131 4.32 -10.61 18.01
N GLY A 132 4.16 -10.47 16.70
CA GLY A 132 2.92 -10.79 15.99
C GLY A 132 1.78 -9.81 16.23
N ARG A 133 2.07 -8.59 16.66
CA ARG A 133 1.06 -7.52 16.88
C ARG A 133 0.74 -6.78 15.58
N LEU A 134 1.71 -6.62 14.69
CA LEU A 134 1.52 -6.05 13.36
C LEU A 134 1.66 -7.17 12.34
N THR A 135 0.55 -7.60 11.76
CA THR A 135 0.49 -8.77 10.87
C THR A 135 0.01 -8.45 9.47
N GLU A 136 -0.54 -7.27 9.26
CA GLU A 136 -1.07 -6.86 7.97
C GLU A 136 -0.36 -5.61 7.46
N VAL A 137 -0.35 -5.46 6.15
CA VAL A 137 0.17 -4.28 5.47
C VAL A 137 -0.95 -3.60 4.70
N SER A 138 -0.92 -2.28 4.68
CA SER A 138 -1.88 -1.49 3.92
C SER A 138 -1.15 -0.38 3.19
N CYS A 139 -1.10 -0.45 1.86
CA CYS A 139 -0.48 0.63 1.10
C CYS A 139 -1.40 1.84 1.00
N GLY A 140 -0.81 3.02 1.18
CA GLY A 140 -1.45 4.30 0.92
C GLY A 140 -0.92 4.89 -0.37
N TYR A 141 -1.81 5.32 -1.23
CA TYR A 141 -1.44 5.85 -2.55
C TYR A 141 -2.49 6.84 -3.07
N ASP A 142 -2.08 7.69 -3.98
CA ASP A 142 -2.97 8.55 -4.76
C ASP A 142 -3.30 7.89 -6.08
N ALA A 143 -4.53 8.08 -6.55
CA ALA A 143 -4.94 7.71 -7.90
C ALA A 143 -6.12 8.58 -8.33
N LYS A 144 -6.34 8.68 -9.62
CA LYS A 144 -7.57 9.24 -10.16
C LYS A 144 -8.67 8.20 -10.09
N ALA A 145 -9.81 8.57 -9.57
CA ALA A 145 -11.02 7.76 -9.59
C ALA A 145 -11.85 8.18 -10.82
N ILE A 146 -11.96 7.29 -11.79
CA ILE A 146 -12.72 7.52 -13.03
C ILE A 146 -14.09 6.87 -12.91
N ASP A 147 -15.14 7.64 -13.10
CA ASP A 147 -16.51 7.17 -13.04
C ASP A 147 -16.87 6.42 -14.34
N ASP A 148 -17.18 5.13 -14.23
CA ASP A 148 -17.62 4.29 -15.34
C ASP A 148 -19.15 4.17 -15.42
N GLY A 149 -19.86 4.83 -14.50
CA GLY A 149 -21.31 4.77 -14.40
C GLY A 149 -21.81 3.58 -13.58
N ASP A 150 -23.06 3.64 -13.18
CA ASP A 150 -23.78 2.56 -12.47
C ASP A 150 -23.10 2.08 -11.17
N GLY A 151 -22.53 3.02 -10.42
CA GLY A 151 -21.86 2.73 -9.15
C GLY A 151 -20.51 2.03 -9.32
N ARG A 152 -19.88 2.14 -10.48
CA ARG A 152 -18.58 1.54 -10.81
C ARG A 152 -17.59 2.59 -11.26
N GLY A 153 -16.33 2.31 -11.02
CA GLY A 153 -15.23 3.15 -11.50
C GLY A 153 -13.94 2.36 -11.60
N HIS A 154 -12.88 3.04 -12.02
CA HIS A 154 -11.54 2.46 -12.07
C HIS A 154 -10.50 3.47 -11.64
N GLN A 155 -9.34 2.97 -11.25
CA GLN A 155 -8.21 3.78 -10.83
C GLN A 155 -7.24 3.98 -11.98
N GLU A 156 -6.73 5.20 -12.13
CA GLU A 156 -5.68 5.56 -13.08
C GLU A 156 -4.59 6.38 -12.39
N GLY A 157 -3.36 6.26 -12.89
CA GLY A 157 -2.26 7.08 -12.41
C GLY A 157 -1.93 6.84 -10.94
N ILE A 158 -1.80 5.58 -10.54
CA ILE A 158 -1.49 5.20 -9.18
C ILE A 158 -0.08 5.66 -8.80
N VAL A 159 0.04 6.40 -7.69
CA VAL A 159 1.31 6.88 -7.14
C VAL A 159 1.39 6.52 -5.66
N GLY A 160 2.34 5.66 -5.32
CA GLY A 160 2.57 5.22 -3.94
C GLY A 160 3.02 6.36 -3.04
N ASN A 161 2.58 6.34 -1.79
CA ASN A 161 2.97 7.30 -0.76
C ASN A 161 3.63 6.64 0.45
N HIS A 162 3.04 5.59 0.98
CA HIS A 162 3.57 4.90 2.15
C HIS A 162 3.04 3.47 2.22
N LEU A 163 3.63 2.68 3.10
CA LEU A 163 3.12 1.37 3.47
C LEU A 163 2.93 1.32 4.98
N ALA A 164 1.70 1.13 5.42
CA ALA A 164 1.36 1.02 6.84
C ALA A 164 1.41 -0.44 7.30
N LEU A 165 2.03 -0.68 8.44
CA LEU A 165 1.87 -1.93 9.18
C LEU A 165 0.69 -1.74 10.13
N VAL A 166 -0.26 -2.66 10.09
CA VAL A 166 -1.50 -2.54 10.85
C VAL A 166 -1.77 -3.79 11.68
N GLU A 167 -2.50 -3.61 12.76
CA GLU A 167 -3.00 -4.73 13.55
C GLU A 167 -4.09 -5.44 12.74
N LYS A 168 -4.22 -6.74 12.95
CA LYS A 168 -5.27 -7.53 12.31
C LYS A 168 -6.63 -6.93 12.67
N ALA A 169 -7.46 -6.67 11.65
CA ALA A 169 -8.84 -6.24 11.87
C ALA A 169 -9.58 -7.32 12.69
N ARG A 170 -10.21 -6.89 13.76
CA ARG A 170 -11.01 -7.77 14.62
C ARG A 170 -12.35 -8.08 13.97
#